data_f8a5b0b7a952efca80b4bbfbdd62ae34
#
_entry.id   f8a5b0b7a952efca80b4bbfbdd62ae34
#
_cell.length_a   1.000
_cell.length_b   1.000
_cell.length_c   1.000
_cell.angle_alpha   90.00
_cell.angle_beta   90.00
_cell.angle_gamma   90.00
#
_symmetry.space_group_name_H-M   'P 1'
#
loop_
_entity.id
_entity.type
_entity.pdbx_description
1 polymer ?
#
loop_
_entity_poly.entity_id
_entity_poly.type
_entity_poly.pdbx_seq_one_letter_code
_entity_poly.pdbx_strand_id
1 'polypeptide(L)'
;GFVRQAGRKEETVTITTLQEFDPEQVDMFTVVLIGNSQSYYREGKLITPRGYYREKTTDATGIGQEIMINSFRTIEKELKNKNIPSDHKWALLHAIHTTADFEMENILHIDPLAVECLYKILNEGKVRTIITDVTMAAAGIRKGALERMGIGVKCYLGDERAAALAKEKGITRTQAGIRMAAEEHPEALYVFGNAPTALMELCDLIRKEKAHPCGIIAAPVGFVHVCESKHMVKPFSHIPKLIVEGRKGGS
;
A
#
# COMPACT_ATOMS: atom_id res chain seq x y z
N GLY A 1 -7.79 13.78 -22.40
CA GLY A 1 -9.13 13.22 -22.25
C GLY A 1 -9.55 13.16 -20.79
N PHE A 2 -10.81 12.87 -20.54
CA PHE A 2 -11.34 12.70 -19.17
C PHE A 2 -12.42 11.61 -19.14
N VAL A 3 -12.55 11.00 -17.95
CA VAL A 3 -13.54 9.96 -17.70
C VAL A 3 -14.40 10.41 -16.53
N ARG A 4 -15.71 10.55 -16.74
CA ARG A 4 -16.68 10.80 -15.68
C ARG A 4 -17.21 9.48 -15.16
N GLN A 5 -17.44 9.40 -13.86
CA GLN A 5 -18.02 8.24 -13.19
C GLN A 5 -17.28 6.92 -13.50
N ALA A 6 -15.93 6.96 -13.58
CA ALA A 6 -15.11 5.79 -13.91
C ALA A 6 -15.50 4.55 -13.09
N GLY A 7 -15.73 3.42 -13.78
CA GLY A 7 -16.13 2.15 -13.18
C GLY A 7 -17.60 2.07 -12.74
N ARG A 8 -18.47 3.04 -13.10
CA ARG A 8 -19.90 3.06 -12.78
C ARG A 8 -20.75 2.86 -14.04
N LYS A 9 -22.06 2.62 -13.86
CA LYS A 9 -22.99 2.41 -14.99
C LYS A 9 -23.08 3.62 -15.92
N GLU A 10 -22.91 4.82 -15.39
CA GLU A 10 -22.97 6.09 -16.11
C GLU A 10 -21.58 6.58 -16.56
N GLU A 11 -20.61 5.67 -16.67
CA GLU A 11 -19.27 6.02 -17.16
C GLU A 11 -19.32 6.63 -18.55
N THR A 12 -18.70 7.79 -18.70
CA THR A 12 -18.50 8.44 -19.99
C THR A 12 -17.02 8.77 -20.19
N VAL A 13 -16.51 8.48 -21.38
CA VAL A 13 -15.12 8.75 -21.77
C VAL A 13 -15.13 9.82 -22.86
N THR A 14 -14.43 10.93 -22.61
CA THR A 14 -14.24 12.00 -23.58
C THR A 14 -12.77 12.17 -23.90
N ILE A 15 -12.42 12.10 -25.18
CA ILE A 15 -11.06 12.36 -25.65
C ILE A 15 -11.07 13.68 -26.42
N THR A 16 -10.26 14.60 -25.94
CA THR A 16 -10.19 15.97 -26.45
C THR A 16 -8.74 16.48 -26.42
N THR A 17 -8.48 17.56 -27.08
CA THR A 17 -7.21 18.30 -27.00
C THR A 17 -7.22 19.27 -25.82
N LEU A 18 -6.06 19.81 -25.44
CA LEU A 18 -5.99 20.87 -24.41
C LEU A 18 -6.67 22.16 -24.86
N GLN A 19 -6.70 22.43 -26.17
CA GLN A 19 -7.35 23.61 -26.73
C GLN A 19 -8.88 23.52 -26.69
N GLU A 20 -9.43 22.32 -26.82
CA GLU A 20 -10.87 22.05 -26.86
C GLU A 20 -11.39 21.58 -25.48
N PHE A 21 -10.52 21.50 -24.50
CA PHE A 21 -10.90 21.05 -23.15
C PHE A 21 -11.75 22.13 -22.47
N ASP A 22 -12.97 21.75 -22.10
CA ASP A 22 -13.89 22.59 -21.36
C ASP A 22 -13.89 22.19 -19.88
N PRO A 23 -13.36 23.06 -18.98
CA PRO A 23 -13.32 22.79 -17.55
C PRO A 23 -14.69 22.63 -16.90
N GLU A 24 -15.75 23.21 -17.48
CA GLU A 24 -17.13 23.11 -16.96
C GLU A 24 -17.69 21.70 -17.05
N GLN A 25 -17.09 20.83 -17.87
CA GLN A 25 -17.46 19.41 -18.00
C GLN A 25 -16.83 18.52 -16.91
N VAL A 26 -16.00 19.07 -16.04
CA VAL A 26 -15.25 18.33 -15.01
C VAL A 26 -15.88 18.58 -13.65
N ASP A 27 -16.21 17.50 -12.96
CA ASP A 27 -16.74 17.51 -11.60
C ASP A 27 -15.89 16.63 -10.66
N MET A 28 -16.28 16.50 -9.39
CA MET A 28 -15.59 15.69 -8.40
C MET A 28 -15.58 14.18 -8.69
N PHE A 29 -16.35 13.72 -9.69
CA PHE A 29 -16.39 12.32 -10.15
C PHE A 29 -15.64 12.13 -11.46
N THR A 30 -14.86 13.10 -11.87
CA THR A 30 -14.15 13.10 -13.16
C THR A 30 -12.64 12.89 -12.95
N VAL A 31 -12.07 11.96 -13.69
CA VAL A 31 -10.63 11.75 -13.78
C VAL A 31 -10.14 12.36 -15.08
N VAL A 32 -9.27 13.36 -15.00
CA VAL A 32 -8.62 13.97 -16.16
C VAL A 32 -7.26 13.30 -16.40
N LEU A 33 -7.06 12.82 -17.63
CA LEU A 33 -5.83 12.17 -18.09
C LEU A 33 -5.15 13.06 -19.13
N ILE A 34 -3.98 13.58 -18.79
CA ILE A 34 -3.16 14.40 -19.69
C ILE A 34 -2.06 13.51 -20.26
N GLY A 35 -2.05 13.36 -21.57
CA GLY A 35 -0.97 12.66 -22.28
C GLY A 35 0.28 13.52 -22.40
N ASN A 36 1.35 12.92 -22.89
CA ASN A 36 2.61 13.59 -23.23
C ASN A 36 2.84 13.57 -24.77
N SER A 37 3.97 14.06 -25.24
CA SER A 37 4.31 14.09 -26.67
C SER A 37 4.39 12.72 -27.36
N GLN A 38 4.39 11.62 -26.58
CA GLN A 38 4.40 10.25 -27.10
C GLN A 38 3.01 9.60 -27.03
N SER A 39 2.03 10.28 -26.44
CA SER A 39 0.66 9.77 -26.34
C SER A 39 -0.03 9.82 -27.69
N TYR A 40 -0.77 8.77 -28.01
CA TYR A 40 -1.56 8.69 -29.23
C TYR A 40 -2.92 8.02 -28.96
N TYR A 41 -3.84 8.26 -29.89
CA TYR A 41 -5.16 7.69 -29.84
C TYR A 41 -5.28 6.49 -30.79
N ARG A 42 -5.77 5.39 -30.29
CA ARG A 42 -6.05 4.18 -31.08
C ARG A 42 -7.22 3.39 -30.51
N GLU A 43 -8.14 3.02 -31.39
CA GLU A 43 -9.29 2.15 -31.07
C GLU A 43 -10.08 2.63 -29.83
N GLY A 44 -10.39 3.92 -29.75
CA GLY A 44 -11.15 4.48 -28.65
C GLY A 44 -10.36 4.68 -27.35
N LYS A 45 -9.04 4.50 -27.35
CA LYS A 45 -8.19 4.58 -26.16
C LYS A 45 -7.07 5.59 -26.34
N LEU A 46 -6.80 6.37 -25.26
CA LEU A 46 -5.58 7.16 -25.16
C LEU A 46 -4.46 6.27 -24.63
N ILE A 47 -3.43 6.10 -25.46
CA ILE A 47 -2.27 5.25 -25.13
C ILE A 47 -1.07 6.14 -24.90
N THR A 48 -0.45 6.03 -23.73
CA THR A 48 0.83 6.66 -23.44
C THR A 48 1.91 5.59 -23.30
N PRO A 49 2.84 5.45 -24.28
CA PRO A 49 3.93 4.49 -24.16
C PRO A 49 4.82 4.84 -22.98
N ARG A 50 5.04 3.90 -22.08
CA ARG A 50 5.93 4.08 -20.92
C ARG A 50 7.35 3.58 -21.14
N GLY A 51 7.74 3.34 -22.40
CA GLY A 51 9.09 2.86 -22.74
C GLY A 51 9.39 1.41 -22.31
N TYR A 52 8.41 0.68 -21.79
CA TYR A 52 8.58 -0.73 -21.35
C TYR A 52 8.48 -1.74 -22.50
N TYR A 53 8.20 -1.29 -23.71
CA TYR A 53 8.23 -2.11 -24.91
C TYR A 53 9.61 -2.02 -25.59
N ARG A 54 10.63 -2.57 -24.96
CA ARG A 54 11.70 -3.21 -25.70
C ARG A 54 11.29 -4.64 -25.94
N GLU A 55 11.57 -5.14 -27.17
CA GLU A 55 11.32 -6.52 -27.57
C GLU A 55 11.59 -7.50 -26.43
N LYS A 56 10.75 -8.53 -26.32
CA LYS A 56 10.92 -9.66 -25.38
C LYS A 56 12.31 -10.26 -25.52
N THR A 57 13.29 -9.62 -24.92
CA THR A 57 14.49 -10.32 -24.52
C THR A 57 14.16 -10.99 -23.20
N THR A 58 14.48 -12.24 -23.08
CA THR A 58 14.21 -13.16 -22.00
C THR A 58 14.78 -12.75 -20.63
N ASP A 59 15.23 -11.51 -20.48
CA ASP A 59 15.88 -10.92 -19.29
C ASP A 59 15.22 -9.62 -18.79
N ALA A 60 13.90 -9.50 -18.88
CA ALA A 60 13.16 -8.36 -18.29
C ALA A 60 13.37 -8.20 -16.76
N THR A 61 13.81 -9.25 -16.08
CA THR A 61 14.13 -9.23 -14.63
C THR A 61 15.44 -8.48 -14.33
N GLY A 62 16.44 -8.50 -15.22
CA GLY A 62 17.72 -7.82 -15.01
C GLY A 62 17.62 -6.31 -15.06
N ILE A 63 16.92 -5.74 -16.06
CA ILE A 63 16.82 -4.29 -16.25
C ILE A 63 16.07 -3.60 -15.11
N GLY A 64 14.94 -4.15 -14.69
CA GLY A 64 14.17 -3.61 -13.57
C GLY A 64 14.95 -3.64 -12.25
N GLN A 65 15.71 -4.70 -12.03
CA GLN A 65 16.59 -4.83 -10.88
C GLN A 65 17.74 -3.84 -10.91
N GLU A 66 18.35 -3.62 -12.07
CA GLU A 66 19.41 -2.63 -12.24
C GLU A 66 18.92 -1.19 -12.01
N ILE A 67 17.73 -0.85 -12.52
CA ILE A 67 17.08 0.44 -12.25
C ILE A 67 16.87 0.63 -10.75
N MET A 68 16.34 -0.37 -10.06
CA MET A 68 16.11 -0.33 -8.62
C MET A 68 17.43 -0.14 -7.85
N ILE A 69 18.48 -0.88 -8.18
CA ILE A 69 19.81 -0.76 -7.57
C ILE A 69 20.38 0.64 -7.78
N ASN A 70 20.29 1.19 -8.99
CA ASN A 70 20.76 2.54 -9.30
C ASN A 70 19.95 3.60 -8.55
N SER A 71 18.64 3.42 -8.42
CA SER A 71 17.79 4.27 -7.59
C SER A 71 18.23 4.24 -6.12
N PHE A 72 18.44 3.07 -5.55
CA PHE A 72 18.91 2.93 -4.16
C PHE A 72 20.27 3.60 -3.94
N ARG A 73 21.21 3.46 -4.88
CA ARG A 73 22.52 4.14 -4.81
C ARG A 73 22.36 5.66 -4.83
N THR A 74 21.42 6.18 -5.63
CA THR A 74 21.12 7.61 -5.69
C THR A 74 20.52 8.09 -4.39
N ILE A 75 19.49 7.41 -3.87
CA ILE A 75 18.86 7.72 -2.60
C ILE A 75 19.89 7.69 -1.46
N GLU A 76 20.72 6.67 -1.41
CA GLU A 76 21.73 6.49 -0.34
C GLU A 76 22.75 7.64 -0.29
N LYS A 77 23.12 8.23 -1.44
CA LYS A 77 23.99 9.41 -1.50
C LYS A 77 23.31 10.65 -0.91
N GLU A 78 22.00 10.79 -1.10
CA GLU A 78 21.21 11.95 -0.69
C GLU A 78 20.70 11.86 0.75
N LEU A 79 20.67 10.67 1.37
CA LEU A 79 20.29 10.50 2.77
C LEU A 79 21.15 11.39 3.69
N LYS A 80 20.51 12.09 4.61
CA LYS A 80 21.17 12.94 5.60
C LYS A 80 21.81 12.12 6.73
N ASN A 81 21.07 11.14 7.26
CA ASN A 81 21.59 10.24 8.27
C ASN A 81 22.34 9.07 7.61
N LYS A 82 23.63 8.96 7.87
CA LYS A 82 24.47 7.87 7.35
C LYS A 82 24.58 6.68 8.30
N ASN A 83 24.12 6.82 9.54
CA ASN A 83 24.24 5.82 10.62
C ASN A 83 22.90 5.07 10.83
N ILE A 84 22.29 4.63 9.74
CA ILE A 84 21.04 3.84 9.80
C ILE A 84 21.41 2.35 9.84
N PRO A 85 20.85 1.54 10.77
CA PRO A 85 21.03 0.10 10.78
C PRO A 85 20.70 -0.52 9.39
N SER A 86 21.43 -1.55 8.99
CA SER A 86 21.34 -2.08 7.61
C SER A 86 19.96 -2.59 7.25
N ASP A 87 19.26 -3.23 8.18
CA ASP A 87 17.88 -3.71 8.02
C ASP A 87 16.88 -2.56 7.91
N HIS A 88 17.00 -1.54 8.76
CA HIS A 88 16.20 -0.32 8.69
C HIS A 88 16.48 0.46 7.40
N LYS A 89 17.75 0.56 6.98
CA LYS A 89 18.14 1.22 5.74
C LYS A 89 17.45 0.58 4.54
N TRP A 90 17.39 -0.74 4.50
CA TRP A 90 16.74 -1.45 3.41
C TRP A 90 15.25 -1.08 3.31
N ALA A 91 14.52 -1.06 4.41
CA ALA A 91 13.13 -0.66 4.45
C ALA A 91 12.94 0.82 4.04
N LEU A 92 13.81 1.71 4.54
CA LEU A 92 13.80 3.13 4.21
C LEU A 92 14.05 3.39 2.72
N LEU A 93 15.04 2.72 2.12
CA LEU A 93 15.35 2.86 0.69
C LEU A 93 14.15 2.46 -0.18
N HIS A 94 13.42 1.40 0.19
CA HIS A 94 12.20 1.01 -0.50
C HIS A 94 11.09 2.05 -0.32
N ALA A 95 10.89 2.58 0.88
CA ALA A 95 9.89 3.60 1.14
C ALA A 95 10.16 4.88 0.32
N ILE A 96 11.40 5.38 0.31
CA ILE A 96 11.79 6.55 -0.50
C ILE A 96 11.69 6.25 -1.99
N HIS A 97 12.16 5.08 -2.44
CA HIS A 97 12.07 4.70 -3.85
C HIS A 97 10.62 4.69 -4.37
N THR A 98 9.68 4.22 -3.54
CA THR A 98 8.27 4.12 -3.91
C THR A 98 7.56 5.48 -3.90
N THR A 99 7.90 6.33 -2.94
CA THR A 99 7.22 7.62 -2.73
C THR A 99 7.93 8.81 -3.37
N ALA A 100 9.22 8.66 -3.70
CA ALA A 100 10.14 9.75 -4.07
C ALA A 100 10.21 10.87 -2.99
N ASP A 101 9.99 10.51 -1.72
CA ASP A 101 9.89 11.46 -0.63
C ASP A 101 10.94 11.19 0.45
N PHE A 102 11.96 12.07 0.53
CA PHE A 102 13.02 11.98 1.53
C PHE A 102 12.56 12.31 2.96
N GLU A 103 11.35 12.83 3.15
CA GLU A 103 10.80 12.99 4.50
C GLU A 103 10.61 11.64 5.20
N MET A 104 10.52 10.54 4.45
CA MET A 104 10.50 9.18 5.00
C MET A 104 11.65 8.90 5.96
N GLU A 105 12.82 9.54 5.76
CA GLU A 105 13.97 9.44 6.68
C GLU A 105 13.63 9.87 8.13
N ASN A 106 12.69 10.81 8.28
CA ASN A 106 12.30 11.37 9.57
C ASN A 106 11.01 10.76 10.12
N ILE A 107 10.13 10.25 9.25
CA ILE A 107 8.79 9.80 9.64
C ILE A 107 8.60 8.28 9.60
N LEU A 108 9.51 7.52 8.98
CA LEU A 108 9.46 6.07 9.02
C LEU A 108 10.10 5.58 10.34
N HIS A 109 9.25 5.23 11.29
CA HIS A 109 9.66 4.60 12.54
C HIS A 109 9.66 3.08 12.38
N ILE A 110 10.80 2.45 12.70
CA ILE A 110 10.97 1.00 12.67
C ILE A 110 11.41 0.58 14.08
N ASP A 111 10.66 -0.31 14.70
CA ASP A 111 11.07 -0.86 16.00
C ASP A 111 12.41 -1.58 15.87
N PRO A 112 13.26 -1.53 16.88
CA PRO A 112 14.49 -2.31 16.92
C PRO A 112 14.20 -3.79 16.62
N LEU A 113 14.99 -4.39 15.71
CA LEU A 113 14.86 -5.78 15.28
C LEU A 113 13.53 -6.15 14.57
N ALA A 114 12.63 -5.18 14.29
CA ALA A 114 11.34 -5.48 13.67
C ALA A 114 11.51 -6.17 12.31
N VAL A 115 12.39 -5.67 11.46
CA VAL A 115 12.65 -6.25 10.13
C VAL A 115 13.23 -7.66 10.24
N GLU A 116 14.20 -7.86 11.15
CA GLU A 116 14.81 -9.17 11.40
C GLU A 116 13.78 -10.16 11.94
N CYS A 117 12.99 -9.76 12.94
CA CYS A 117 11.93 -10.59 13.50
C CYS A 117 10.90 -11.01 12.45
N LEU A 118 10.39 -10.07 11.65
CA LEU A 118 9.41 -10.35 10.60
C LEU A 118 10.00 -11.25 9.53
N TYR A 119 11.23 -10.99 9.09
CA TYR A 119 11.93 -11.84 8.13
C TYR A 119 12.04 -13.28 8.64
N LYS A 120 12.46 -13.46 9.90
CA LYS A 120 12.58 -14.78 10.53
C LYS A 120 11.25 -15.50 10.62
N ILE A 121 10.19 -14.84 11.12
CA ILE A 121 8.84 -15.42 11.27
C ILE A 121 8.28 -15.88 9.93
N LEU A 122 8.43 -15.07 8.88
CA LEU A 122 7.95 -15.39 7.54
C LEU A 122 8.74 -16.53 6.90
N ASN A 123 10.06 -16.55 7.02
CA ASN A 123 10.90 -17.61 6.46
C ASN A 123 10.75 -18.96 7.18
N GLU A 124 10.57 -18.95 8.48
CA GLU A 124 10.31 -20.17 9.26
C GLU A 124 8.92 -20.77 8.98
N GLY A 125 8.10 -20.06 8.20
CA GLY A 125 6.76 -20.51 7.84
C GLY A 125 5.79 -20.58 9.01
N LYS A 126 6.08 -19.88 10.11
CA LYS A 126 5.18 -19.79 11.27
C LYS A 126 3.92 -19.01 10.94
N VAL A 127 4.04 -18.02 10.06
CA VAL A 127 2.92 -17.23 9.56
C VAL A 127 2.85 -17.35 8.05
N ARG A 128 1.66 -17.69 7.56
CA ARG A 128 1.39 -17.96 6.14
C ARG A 128 0.46 -16.93 5.51
N THR A 129 0.05 -15.91 6.25
CA THR A 129 -0.97 -14.96 5.77
C THR A 129 -0.55 -13.53 6.06
N ILE A 130 -0.65 -12.69 5.04
CA ILE A 130 -0.59 -11.23 5.15
C ILE A 130 -2.01 -10.70 4.98
N ILE A 131 -2.47 -9.88 5.89
CA ILE A 131 -3.77 -9.19 5.83
C ILE A 131 -3.54 -7.75 5.43
N THR A 132 -4.30 -7.26 4.46
CA THR A 132 -4.28 -5.85 4.05
C THR A 132 -5.63 -5.19 4.29
N ASP A 133 -5.62 -3.90 4.57
CA ASP A 133 -6.83 -3.09 4.77
C ASP A 133 -7.60 -2.84 3.47
N VAL A 134 -6.87 -2.67 2.35
CA VAL A 134 -7.44 -2.39 1.03
C VAL A 134 -6.80 -3.24 -0.05
N THR A 135 -7.53 -3.43 -1.16
CA THR A 135 -7.07 -4.23 -2.31
C THR A 135 -5.85 -3.64 -3.00
N MET A 136 -5.66 -2.32 -2.94
CA MET A 136 -4.50 -1.64 -3.53
C MET A 136 -3.22 -2.06 -2.80
N ALA A 137 -3.23 -2.11 -1.46
CA ALA A 137 -2.10 -2.61 -0.67
C ALA A 137 -1.79 -4.06 -1.02
N ALA A 138 -2.81 -4.93 -1.15
CA ALA A 138 -2.63 -6.32 -1.56
C ALA A 138 -2.02 -6.45 -2.97
N ALA A 139 -2.42 -5.57 -3.89
CA ALA A 139 -1.91 -5.56 -5.27
C ALA A 139 -0.43 -5.12 -5.35
N GLY A 140 0.02 -4.27 -4.43
CA GLY A 140 1.40 -3.78 -4.35
C GLY A 140 2.41 -4.83 -3.86
N ILE A 141 1.96 -5.86 -3.15
CA ILE A 141 2.86 -6.89 -2.61
C ILE A 141 3.34 -7.83 -3.72
N ARG A 142 4.64 -8.11 -3.76
CA ARG A 142 5.28 -8.95 -4.80
C ARG A 142 4.89 -10.41 -4.69
N LYS A 143 3.90 -10.84 -5.49
CA LYS A 143 3.34 -12.20 -5.48
C LYS A 143 4.39 -13.29 -5.63
N GLY A 144 5.29 -13.18 -6.61
CA GLY A 144 6.30 -14.23 -6.85
C GLY A 144 7.28 -14.45 -5.68
N ALA A 145 7.51 -13.46 -4.81
CA ALA A 145 8.27 -13.67 -3.58
C ALA A 145 7.44 -14.45 -2.55
N LEU A 146 6.19 -14.09 -2.37
CA LEU A 146 5.28 -14.73 -1.43
C LEU A 146 4.96 -16.19 -1.81
N GLU A 147 4.78 -16.47 -3.10
CA GLU A 147 4.56 -17.84 -3.62
C GLU A 147 5.72 -18.76 -3.24
N ARG A 148 6.97 -18.29 -3.41
CA ARG A 148 8.16 -19.08 -3.01
C ARG A 148 8.21 -19.36 -1.50
N MET A 149 7.63 -18.47 -0.68
CA MET A 149 7.57 -18.61 0.78
C MET A 149 6.31 -19.33 1.25
N GLY A 150 5.38 -19.65 0.35
CA GLY A 150 4.08 -20.22 0.69
C GLY A 150 3.20 -19.27 1.51
N ILE A 151 3.29 -17.97 1.28
CA ILE A 151 2.55 -16.93 1.99
C ILE A 151 1.42 -16.41 1.11
N GLY A 152 0.20 -16.38 1.64
CA GLY A 152 -0.98 -15.79 0.99
C GLY A 152 -1.20 -14.35 1.42
N VAL A 153 -1.82 -13.55 0.53
CA VAL A 153 -2.31 -12.20 0.86
C VAL A 153 -3.82 -12.21 0.80
N LYS A 154 -4.45 -11.69 1.85
CA LYS A 154 -5.91 -11.58 1.93
C LYS A 154 -6.33 -10.14 2.21
N CYS A 155 -7.42 -9.72 1.58
CA CYS A 155 -8.10 -8.46 1.81
C CYS A 155 -9.60 -8.72 1.82
N TYR A 156 -10.26 -8.39 2.92
CA TYR A 156 -11.70 -8.64 3.12
C TYR A 156 -12.58 -7.46 2.66
N LEU A 157 -12.00 -6.38 2.12
CA LEU A 157 -12.77 -5.20 1.69
C LEU A 157 -13.85 -5.53 0.65
N GLY A 158 -13.57 -6.48 -0.25
CA GLY A 158 -14.50 -6.95 -1.29
C GLY A 158 -15.40 -8.12 -0.86
N ASP A 159 -15.26 -8.62 0.36
CA ASP A 159 -16.07 -9.76 0.86
C ASP A 159 -17.49 -9.31 1.19
N GLU A 160 -18.49 -10.01 0.68
CA GLU A 160 -19.91 -9.71 0.94
C GLU A 160 -20.26 -9.84 2.42
N ARG A 161 -19.63 -10.76 3.14
CA ARG A 161 -19.80 -10.94 4.60
C ARG A 161 -19.32 -9.69 5.34
N ALA A 162 -18.18 -9.08 4.91
CA ALA A 162 -17.70 -7.83 5.48
C ALA A 162 -18.66 -6.66 5.20
N ALA A 163 -19.28 -6.63 4.02
CA ALA A 163 -20.27 -5.62 3.71
C ALA A 163 -21.54 -5.78 4.56
N ALA A 164 -22.01 -7.02 4.78
CA ALA A 164 -23.16 -7.32 5.64
C ALA A 164 -22.87 -6.96 7.12
N LEU A 165 -21.71 -7.37 7.64
CA LEU A 165 -21.27 -7.06 8.99
C LEU A 165 -21.12 -5.55 9.23
N ALA A 166 -20.58 -4.82 8.24
CA ALA A 166 -20.44 -3.38 8.31
C ALA A 166 -21.81 -2.68 8.46
N LYS A 167 -22.78 -3.12 7.67
CA LYS A 167 -24.15 -2.60 7.72
C LYS A 167 -24.83 -2.93 9.06
N GLU A 168 -24.71 -4.18 9.53
CA GLU A 168 -25.30 -4.63 10.80
C GLU A 168 -24.75 -3.85 11.99
N LYS A 169 -23.43 -3.64 12.03
CA LYS A 169 -22.74 -3.02 13.17
C LYS A 169 -22.59 -1.50 13.07
N GLY A 170 -22.99 -0.88 11.94
CA GLY A 170 -22.79 0.56 11.70
C GLY A 170 -21.31 0.98 11.66
N ILE A 171 -20.44 0.12 11.12
CA ILE A 171 -19.00 0.34 10.99
C ILE A 171 -18.55 0.39 9.53
N THR A 172 -17.30 0.77 9.28
CA THR A 172 -16.75 0.75 7.90
C THR A 172 -16.51 -0.69 7.42
N ARG A 173 -16.53 -0.91 6.10
CA ARG A 173 -16.20 -2.23 5.51
C ARG A 173 -14.78 -2.68 5.87
N THR A 174 -13.85 -1.74 5.96
CA THR A 174 -12.47 -2.04 6.34
C THR A 174 -12.37 -2.49 7.79
N GLN A 175 -13.14 -1.89 8.71
CA GLN A 175 -13.25 -2.37 10.10
C GLN A 175 -13.85 -3.78 10.17
N ALA A 176 -14.96 -4.01 9.45
CA ALA A 176 -15.59 -5.33 9.39
C ALA A 176 -14.61 -6.37 8.81
N GLY A 177 -13.88 -6.01 7.76
CA GLY A 177 -12.86 -6.87 7.16
C GLY A 177 -11.74 -7.24 8.13
N ILE A 178 -11.28 -6.31 8.98
CA ILE A 178 -10.26 -6.60 10.00
C ILE A 178 -10.83 -7.50 11.13
N ARG A 179 -12.10 -7.35 11.51
CA ARG A 179 -12.74 -8.28 12.47
C ARG A 179 -12.73 -9.71 11.96
N MET A 180 -13.18 -9.90 10.73
CA MET A 180 -13.16 -11.22 10.07
C MET A 180 -11.74 -11.77 9.94
N ALA A 181 -10.80 -10.91 9.52
CA ALA A 181 -9.41 -11.30 9.41
C ALA A 181 -8.81 -11.74 10.76
N ALA A 182 -9.16 -11.08 11.85
CA ALA A 182 -8.68 -11.44 13.20
C ALA A 182 -9.28 -12.76 13.70
N GLU A 183 -10.52 -13.07 13.33
CA GLU A 183 -11.14 -14.36 13.63
C GLU A 183 -10.53 -15.52 12.84
N GLU A 184 -10.24 -15.29 11.54
CA GLU A 184 -9.70 -16.33 10.65
C GLU A 184 -8.16 -16.46 10.74
N HIS A 185 -7.46 -15.35 11.00
CA HIS A 185 -5.99 -15.23 10.94
C HIS A 185 -5.45 -14.33 12.07
N PRO A 186 -5.66 -14.66 13.34
CA PRO A 186 -5.30 -13.80 14.47
C PRO A 186 -3.80 -13.47 14.52
N GLU A 187 -2.94 -14.37 14.03
CA GLU A 187 -1.46 -14.25 14.07
C GLU A 187 -0.86 -13.72 12.78
N ALA A 188 -1.66 -13.24 11.83
CA ALA A 188 -1.15 -12.76 10.55
C ALA A 188 -0.24 -11.53 10.69
N LEU A 189 0.53 -11.23 9.64
CA LEU A 189 1.12 -9.91 9.44
C LEU A 189 0.05 -8.96 8.90
N TYR A 190 -0.24 -7.87 9.62
CA TYR A 190 -1.22 -6.88 9.22
C TYR A 190 -0.57 -5.66 8.58
N VAL A 191 -1.05 -5.27 7.40
CA VAL A 191 -0.50 -4.17 6.60
C VAL A 191 -1.61 -3.17 6.28
N PHE A 192 -1.42 -1.92 6.69
CA PHE A 192 -2.37 -0.83 6.51
C PHE A 192 -1.77 0.25 5.62
N GLY A 193 -2.36 0.46 4.45
CA GLY A 193 -1.93 1.46 3.49
C GLY A 193 -2.91 2.63 3.34
N ASN A 194 -4.17 2.46 3.75
CA ASN A 194 -5.19 3.48 3.47
C ASN A 194 -6.17 3.74 4.62
N ALA A 195 -6.65 2.74 5.33
CA ALA A 195 -7.80 2.85 6.22
C ALA A 195 -7.42 3.00 7.71
N PRO A 196 -7.43 4.25 8.27
CA PRO A 196 -7.15 4.46 9.69
C PRO A 196 -8.12 3.72 10.61
N THR A 197 -9.40 3.66 10.24
CA THR A 197 -10.43 2.98 11.03
C THR A 197 -10.18 1.47 11.13
N ALA A 198 -9.60 0.86 10.10
CA ALA A 198 -9.20 -0.54 10.12
C ALA A 198 -8.03 -0.79 11.09
N LEU A 199 -7.06 0.13 11.13
CA LEU A 199 -5.94 0.07 12.07
C LEU A 199 -6.40 0.25 13.51
N MET A 200 -7.33 1.18 13.77
CA MET A 200 -7.95 1.37 15.09
C MET A 200 -8.69 0.11 15.55
N GLU A 201 -9.43 -0.53 14.63
CA GLU A 201 -10.14 -1.78 14.92
C GLU A 201 -9.17 -2.89 15.32
N LEU A 202 -8.04 -3.06 14.59
CA LEU A 202 -7.03 -4.04 14.99
C LEU A 202 -6.49 -3.75 16.39
N CYS A 203 -6.19 -2.49 16.71
CA CYS A 203 -5.71 -2.09 18.04
C CYS A 203 -6.71 -2.46 19.14
N ASP A 204 -8.00 -2.29 18.89
CA ASP A 204 -9.04 -2.67 19.84
C ASP A 204 -9.17 -4.19 19.99
N LEU A 205 -9.01 -4.94 18.92
CA LEU A 205 -8.99 -6.41 18.95
C LEU A 205 -7.78 -6.95 19.72
N ILE A 206 -6.60 -6.34 19.55
CA ILE A 206 -5.39 -6.70 20.31
C ILE A 206 -5.62 -6.45 21.82
N ARG A 207 -6.17 -5.29 22.21
CA ARG A 207 -6.48 -4.99 23.63
C ARG A 207 -7.48 -5.95 24.25
N LYS A 208 -8.37 -6.52 23.42
CA LYS A 208 -9.38 -7.52 23.84
C LYS A 208 -8.88 -8.96 23.72
N GLU A 209 -7.59 -9.16 23.44
CA GLU A 209 -6.97 -10.47 23.24
C GLU A 209 -7.63 -11.32 22.13
N LYS A 210 -8.21 -10.65 21.13
CA LYS A 210 -8.85 -11.30 19.96
C LYS A 210 -7.97 -11.35 18.74
N ALA A 211 -6.84 -10.64 18.73
CA ALA A 211 -5.83 -10.66 17.69
C ALA A 211 -4.43 -10.63 18.30
N HIS A 212 -3.53 -11.44 17.74
CA HIS A 212 -2.14 -11.58 18.20
C HIS A 212 -1.20 -11.45 16.99
N PRO A 213 -1.20 -10.31 16.27
CA PRO A 213 -0.45 -10.18 15.04
C PRO A 213 1.05 -10.46 15.24
N CYS A 214 1.66 -11.17 14.30
CA CYS A 214 3.10 -11.37 14.31
C CYS A 214 3.88 -10.10 13.98
N GLY A 215 3.19 -9.10 13.43
CA GLY A 215 3.72 -7.77 13.14
C GLY A 215 2.68 -6.85 12.52
N ILE A 216 2.98 -5.56 12.53
CA ILE A 216 2.11 -4.52 11.99
C ILE A 216 2.93 -3.56 11.12
N ILE A 217 2.48 -3.32 9.89
CA ILE A 217 2.97 -2.23 9.05
C ILE A 217 1.86 -1.18 8.99
N ALA A 218 2.08 -0.04 9.65
CA ALA A 218 1.09 1.01 9.82
C ALA A 218 1.45 2.25 8.98
N ALA A 219 0.95 2.29 7.76
CA ALA A 219 1.15 3.37 6.82
C ALA A 219 -0.15 3.94 6.23
N PRO A 220 -1.29 3.99 6.95
CA PRO A 220 -2.47 4.63 6.38
C PRO A 220 -2.20 6.11 6.08
N VAL A 221 -2.79 6.61 4.98
CA VAL A 221 -2.66 7.98 4.51
C VAL A 221 -3.99 8.73 4.68
N GLY A 222 -3.93 10.03 4.96
CA GLY A 222 -5.14 10.86 5.00
C GLY A 222 -5.13 11.92 6.08
N PHE A 223 -6.32 12.48 6.36
CA PHE A 223 -6.47 13.67 7.22
C PHE A 223 -7.32 13.41 8.46
N VAL A 224 -8.17 12.38 8.46
CA VAL A 224 -9.11 12.08 9.56
C VAL A 224 -8.67 10.81 10.25
N HIS A 225 -8.43 10.86 11.56
CA HIS A 225 -8.02 9.75 12.43
C HIS A 225 -6.72 9.01 12.04
N VAL A 226 -5.94 9.55 11.09
CA VAL A 226 -4.71 8.87 10.63
C VAL A 226 -3.63 8.90 11.71
N CYS A 227 -3.35 10.07 12.28
CA CYS A 227 -2.35 10.23 13.33
C CYS A 227 -2.74 9.44 14.60
N GLU A 228 -4.02 9.52 14.99
CA GLU A 228 -4.56 8.80 16.14
C GLU A 228 -4.41 7.28 15.98
N SER A 229 -4.78 6.75 14.80
CA SER A 229 -4.67 5.32 14.52
C SER A 229 -3.24 4.80 14.66
N LYS A 230 -2.27 5.55 14.17
CA LYS A 230 -0.84 5.23 14.28
C LYS A 230 -0.33 5.32 15.72
N HIS A 231 -0.79 6.31 16.49
CA HIS A 231 -0.46 6.41 17.91
C HIS A 231 -1.01 5.24 18.71
N MET A 232 -2.17 4.70 18.36
CA MET A 232 -2.78 3.55 19.03
C MET A 232 -1.95 2.26 18.92
N VAL A 233 -1.07 2.16 17.90
CA VAL A 233 -0.19 0.99 17.69
C VAL A 233 1.04 1.02 18.58
N LYS A 234 1.54 2.21 18.91
CA LYS A 234 2.81 2.40 19.64
C LYS A 234 2.93 1.64 20.97
N PRO A 235 1.87 1.57 21.80
CA PRO A 235 1.95 0.87 23.09
C PRO A 235 2.20 -0.64 23.03
N PHE A 236 1.97 -1.28 21.89
CA PHE A 236 2.16 -2.74 21.75
C PHE A 236 3.64 -3.09 21.54
N SER A 237 4.48 -2.90 22.56
CA SER A 237 5.94 -3.11 22.48
C SER A 237 6.37 -4.53 22.13
N HIS A 238 5.49 -5.52 22.37
CA HIS A 238 5.75 -6.94 22.08
C HIS A 238 5.48 -7.32 20.63
N ILE A 239 4.87 -6.42 19.82
CA ILE A 239 4.57 -6.67 18.42
C ILE A 239 5.56 -5.88 17.55
N PRO A 240 6.37 -6.54 16.72
CA PRO A 240 7.26 -5.87 15.77
C PRO A 240 6.47 -4.97 14.81
N LYS A 241 6.88 -3.72 14.64
CA LYS A 241 6.12 -2.79 13.80
C LYS A 241 6.98 -1.80 13.04
N LEU A 242 6.45 -1.39 11.89
CA LEU A 242 6.90 -0.27 11.09
C LEU A 242 5.76 0.74 11.01
N ILE A 243 6.03 2.01 11.30
CA ILE A 243 5.01 3.07 11.31
C ILE A 243 5.50 4.24 10.46
N VAL A 244 4.72 4.66 9.47
CA VAL A 244 4.93 5.93 8.79
C VAL A 244 4.17 7.01 9.58
N GLU A 245 4.90 7.84 10.31
CA GLU A 245 4.34 8.85 11.21
C GLU A 245 3.55 9.93 10.46
N GLY A 246 2.70 10.65 11.19
CA GLY A 246 1.94 11.76 10.65
C GLY A 246 0.86 11.32 9.65
N ARG A 247 0.55 12.20 8.68
CA ARG A 247 -0.52 12.02 7.70
C ARG A 247 -0.08 11.28 6.43
N LYS A 248 1.22 11.20 6.18
CA LYS A 248 1.79 10.50 5.02
C LYS A 248 1.71 8.99 5.21
N GLY A 249 1.71 8.29 4.09
CA GLY A 249 1.60 6.84 3.99
C GLY A 249 1.20 6.47 2.58
N GLY A 250 0.58 5.32 2.43
CA GLY A 250 0.04 4.84 1.16
C GLY A 250 0.08 3.32 1.05
N SER A 251 -0.63 2.83 0.06
CA SER A 251 -0.74 1.40 -0.28
C SER A 251 0.39 0.95 -1.19
#